data_9a900ffd34ae092aae152728abc2b5fc
#
_entry.id   9a900ffd34ae092aae152728abc2b5fc
#
_cell.length_a   1.000
_cell.length_b   1.000
_cell.length_c   1.000
_cell.angle_alpha   90.00
_cell.angle_beta   90.00
_cell.angle_gamma   90.00
#
_symmetry.space_group_name_H-M   'P 1'
#
loop_
_entity.id
_entity.type
_entity.pdbx_description
1 polymer ?
#
loop_
_entity_poly.entity_id
_entity_poly.type
_entity_poly.pdbx_seq_one_letter_code
_entity_poly.pdbx_strand_id
1 'polypeptide(L)'
;MENKVVIVAGLGGIGNGLARRYFDEGARLVVGDLDNDTVSRVVAEVDPSGQRLVGVSLDGADEESVSSIVRLAVDTFGRLDGMHVNFTNAADAYLPGGVVELPLEAFDEVMRVNTRGFVICAKHAIPPMIEAGGGSIVFTASIDAYNGASTRVSYAMSKAAELALMRHIARRYGPKGIRANAIAPGLIWHYKFDDQWMPEGVVEQTRARQMLKSRFGNPNDVAALGALLLSDDGSFITAQTISVDGGVTFRP
;
A
#
# COMPACT_ATOMS: atom_id res chain seq x y z
N MET A 1 -15.00 -9.23 4.37
CA MET A 1 -14.96 -8.35 3.16
C MET A 1 -15.96 -8.81 2.08
N GLU A 2 -16.96 -9.57 2.47
CA GLU A 2 -17.92 -10.20 1.53
C GLU A 2 -18.52 -9.19 0.56
N ASN A 3 -18.42 -9.50 -0.76
CA ASN A 3 -18.92 -8.69 -1.87
C ASN A 3 -18.38 -7.25 -2.00
N LYS A 4 -17.41 -6.82 -1.20
CA LYS A 4 -16.74 -5.53 -1.39
C LYS A 4 -15.90 -5.54 -2.67
N VAL A 5 -15.98 -4.48 -3.45
CA VAL A 5 -15.12 -4.26 -4.62
C VAL A 5 -13.91 -3.43 -4.21
N VAL A 6 -12.73 -4.02 -4.33
CA VAL A 6 -11.48 -3.40 -3.85
C VAL A 6 -10.42 -3.41 -4.94
N ILE A 7 -9.75 -2.27 -5.10
CA ILE A 7 -8.53 -2.16 -5.91
C ILE A 7 -7.30 -2.40 -5.03
N VAL A 8 -6.39 -3.26 -5.47
CA VAL A 8 -5.04 -3.39 -4.91
C VAL A 8 -4.05 -2.84 -5.93
N ALA A 9 -3.53 -1.66 -5.66
CA ALA A 9 -2.58 -0.96 -6.53
C ALA A 9 -1.14 -1.23 -6.07
N GLY A 10 -0.42 -2.08 -6.79
CA GLY A 10 0.93 -2.56 -6.46
C GLY A 10 0.91 -3.96 -5.84
N LEU A 11 1.40 -4.95 -6.60
CA LEU A 11 1.40 -6.37 -6.25
C LEU A 11 2.76 -6.88 -5.78
N GLY A 12 3.79 -6.03 -5.81
CA GLY A 12 5.13 -6.39 -5.32
C GLY A 12 5.10 -6.79 -3.85
N GLY A 13 5.98 -7.70 -3.44
CA GLY A 13 6.20 -8.10 -2.06
C GLY A 13 4.93 -8.30 -1.21
N ILE A 14 4.47 -7.23 -0.59
CA ILE A 14 3.29 -7.22 0.28
C ILE A 14 1.99 -7.41 -0.52
N GLY A 15 1.89 -6.82 -1.70
CA GLY A 15 0.63 -6.73 -2.48
C GLY A 15 0.05 -8.08 -2.89
N ASN A 16 0.87 -9.09 -3.16
CA ASN A 16 0.38 -10.47 -3.39
C ASN A 16 -0.36 -11.01 -2.15
N GLY A 17 0.19 -10.78 -0.95
CA GLY A 17 -0.47 -11.16 0.30
C GLY A 17 -1.79 -10.41 0.53
N LEU A 18 -1.85 -9.12 0.16
CA LEU A 18 -3.07 -8.32 0.20
C LEU A 18 -4.15 -8.92 -0.71
N ALA A 19 -3.82 -9.16 -1.99
CA ALA A 19 -4.76 -9.69 -2.97
C ALA A 19 -5.32 -11.05 -2.53
N ARG A 20 -4.45 -11.98 -2.11
CA ARG A 20 -4.86 -13.30 -1.62
C ARG A 20 -5.79 -13.18 -0.41
N ARG A 21 -5.39 -12.43 0.61
CA ARG A 21 -6.18 -12.28 1.82
C ARG A 21 -7.55 -11.66 1.56
N TYR A 22 -7.64 -10.60 0.76
CA TYR A 22 -8.91 -9.94 0.46
C TYR A 22 -9.84 -10.84 -0.35
N PHE A 23 -9.26 -11.61 -1.29
CA PHE A 23 -10.00 -12.60 -2.07
C PHE A 23 -10.58 -13.71 -1.18
N ASP A 24 -9.78 -14.25 -0.27
CA ASP A 24 -10.19 -15.31 0.68
C ASP A 24 -11.30 -14.83 1.61
N GLU A 25 -11.35 -13.55 1.94
CA GLU A 25 -12.42 -12.93 2.73
C GLU A 25 -13.65 -12.48 1.90
N GLY A 26 -13.76 -12.90 0.64
CA GLY A 26 -14.95 -12.71 -0.18
C GLY A 26 -14.99 -11.42 -1.01
N ALA A 27 -13.90 -10.65 -1.08
CA ALA A 27 -13.85 -9.46 -1.92
C ALA A 27 -13.84 -9.80 -3.42
N ARG A 28 -14.34 -8.86 -4.24
CA ARG A 28 -14.10 -8.79 -5.68
C ARG A 28 -12.96 -7.82 -5.91
N LEU A 29 -11.96 -8.22 -6.70
CA LEU A 29 -10.72 -7.48 -6.78
C LEU A 29 -10.43 -6.99 -8.21
N VAL A 30 -9.92 -5.77 -8.27
CA VAL A 30 -9.11 -5.33 -9.42
C VAL A 30 -7.69 -5.09 -8.92
N VAL A 31 -6.73 -5.77 -9.53
CA VAL A 31 -5.34 -5.70 -9.12
C VAL A 31 -4.47 -5.10 -10.22
N GLY A 32 -3.52 -4.27 -9.85
CA GLY A 32 -2.62 -3.64 -10.82
C GLY A 32 -1.19 -3.53 -10.33
N ASP A 33 -0.26 -3.72 -11.25
CA ASP A 33 1.18 -3.50 -11.06
C ASP A 33 1.81 -3.04 -12.37
N LEU A 34 2.96 -2.38 -12.29
CA LEU A 34 3.74 -2.01 -13.47
C LEU A 34 4.27 -3.24 -14.21
N ASP A 35 4.53 -4.32 -13.48
CA ASP A 35 5.01 -5.61 -14.00
C ASP A 35 3.83 -6.53 -14.35
N ASN A 36 3.57 -6.66 -15.65
CA ASN A 36 2.49 -7.52 -16.19
C ASN A 36 2.67 -9.00 -15.85
N ASP A 37 3.89 -9.50 -15.72
CA ASP A 37 4.13 -10.90 -15.35
C ASP A 37 3.70 -11.14 -13.90
N THR A 38 3.97 -10.19 -13.02
CA THR A 38 3.46 -10.23 -11.64
C THR A 38 1.93 -10.19 -11.61
N VAL A 39 1.28 -9.33 -12.41
CA VAL A 39 -0.18 -9.28 -12.51
C VAL A 39 -0.74 -10.64 -12.96
N SER A 40 -0.24 -11.18 -14.07
CA SER A 40 -0.71 -12.44 -14.64
C SER A 40 -0.55 -13.61 -13.66
N ARG A 41 0.58 -13.68 -12.99
CA ARG A 41 0.85 -14.70 -11.97
C ARG A 41 -0.12 -14.60 -10.78
N VAL A 42 -0.33 -13.41 -10.24
CA VAL A 42 -1.22 -13.21 -9.10
C VAL A 42 -2.67 -13.55 -9.46
N VAL A 43 -3.14 -13.14 -10.64
CA VAL A 43 -4.48 -13.51 -11.14
C VAL A 43 -4.64 -15.01 -11.20
N ALA A 44 -3.70 -15.71 -11.85
CA ALA A 44 -3.77 -17.17 -12.01
C ALA A 44 -3.70 -17.94 -10.68
N GLU A 45 -2.92 -17.45 -9.72
CA GLU A 45 -2.75 -18.09 -8.42
C GLU A 45 -3.91 -17.82 -7.45
N VAL A 46 -4.52 -16.63 -7.50
CA VAL A 46 -5.53 -16.21 -6.52
C VAL A 46 -6.94 -16.56 -7.00
N ASP A 47 -7.27 -16.30 -8.26
CA ASP A 47 -8.58 -16.65 -8.84
C ASP A 47 -8.43 -17.34 -10.18
N PRO A 48 -8.13 -18.65 -10.22
CA PRO A 48 -8.08 -19.41 -11.46
C PRO A 48 -9.40 -19.42 -12.25
N SER A 49 -10.52 -19.10 -11.58
CA SER A 49 -11.85 -19.03 -12.24
C SER A 49 -12.08 -17.73 -13.01
N GLY A 50 -11.35 -16.66 -12.66
CA GLY A 50 -11.51 -15.32 -13.25
C GLY A 50 -12.84 -14.64 -12.92
N GLN A 51 -13.57 -15.09 -11.91
CA GLN A 51 -14.92 -14.58 -11.61
C GLN A 51 -14.92 -13.37 -10.67
N ARG A 52 -13.94 -13.28 -9.78
CA ARG A 52 -13.88 -12.25 -8.74
C ARG A 52 -12.61 -11.42 -8.72
N LEU A 53 -11.65 -11.75 -9.61
CA LEU A 53 -10.39 -11.01 -9.68
C LEU A 53 -10.01 -10.71 -11.13
N VAL A 54 -9.77 -9.43 -11.42
CA VAL A 54 -9.29 -8.94 -12.72
C VAL A 54 -7.95 -8.23 -12.52
N GLY A 55 -7.00 -8.51 -13.40
CA GLY A 55 -5.67 -7.88 -13.38
C GLY A 55 -5.46 -6.93 -14.57
N VAL A 56 -4.72 -5.85 -14.35
CA VAL A 56 -4.36 -4.88 -15.38
C VAL A 56 -2.97 -4.27 -15.11
N SER A 57 -2.27 -3.84 -16.17
CA SER A 57 -1.07 -3.02 -16.01
C SER A 57 -1.42 -1.71 -15.33
N LEU A 58 -0.61 -1.28 -14.36
CA LEU A 58 -0.80 -0.04 -13.62
C LEU A 58 0.53 0.68 -13.41
N ASP A 59 0.68 1.84 -14.06
CA ASP A 59 1.63 2.86 -13.61
C ASP A 59 0.92 3.80 -12.61
N GLY A 60 1.24 3.66 -11.33
CA GLY A 60 0.64 4.48 -10.26
C GLY A 60 0.99 5.97 -10.33
N ALA A 61 1.98 6.36 -11.11
CA ALA A 61 2.37 7.75 -11.33
C ALA A 61 1.77 8.36 -12.62
N ASP A 62 1.10 7.54 -13.44
CA ASP A 62 0.36 7.98 -14.62
C ASP A 62 -1.13 8.11 -14.31
N GLU A 63 -1.68 9.30 -14.57
CA GLU A 63 -3.06 9.63 -14.20
C GLU A 63 -4.09 8.84 -15.01
N GLU A 64 -3.83 8.62 -16.31
CA GLU A 64 -4.76 7.86 -17.15
C GLU A 64 -4.75 6.37 -16.79
N SER A 65 -3.58 5.81 -16.46
CA SER A 65 -3.46 4.44 -15.98
C SER A 65 -4.27 4.21 -14.70
N VAL A 66 -4.15 5.12 -13.71
CA VAL A 66 -4.93 5.07 -12.47
C VAL A 66 -6.42 5.29 -12.72
N SER A 67 -6.80 6.23 -13.57
CA SER A 67 -8.20 6.44 -13.95
C SER A 67 -8.80 5.18 -14.59
N SER A 68 -8.03 4.50 -15.43
CA SER A 68 -8.46 3.29 -16.13
C SER A 68 -8.72 2.11 -15.19
N ILE A 69 -7.86 1.86 -14.19
CA ILE A 69 -8.12 0.77 -13.22
C ILE A 69 -9.35 1.06 -12.35
N VAL A 70 -9.61 2.33 -12.02
CA VAL A 70 -10.80 2.72 -11.27
C VAL A 70 -12.06 2.51 -12.13
N ARG A 71 -12.05 2.94 -13.40
CA ARG A 71 -13.15 2.65 -14.35
C ARG A 71 -13.39 1.15 -14.49
N LEU A 72 -12.32 0.38 -14.67
CA LEU A 72 -12.42 -1.08 -14.79
C LEU A 72 -13.15 -1.71 -13.58
N ALA A 73 -12.87 -1.25 -12.36
CA ALA A 73 -13.56 -1.75 -11.16
C ALA A 73 -15.07 -1.45 -11.20
N VAL A 74 -15.44 -0.23 -11.57
CA VAL A 74 -16.84 0.18 -11.67
C VAL A 74 -17.55 -0.53 -12.82
N ASP A 75 -16.93 -0.63 -14.01
CA ASP A 75 -17.53 -1.27 -15.18
C ASP A 75 -17.72 -2.78 -14.99
N THR A 76 -16.76 -3.44 -14.29
CA THR A 76 -16.81 -4.89 -14.09
C THR A 76 -17.75 -5.29 -12.96
N PHE A 77 -17.72 -4.55 -11.85
CA PHE A 77 -18.39 -4.94 -10.60
C PHE A 77 -19.49 -3.98 -10.13
N GLY A 78 -19.74 -2.88 -10.87
CA GLY A 78 -20.83 -1.95 -10.63
C GLY A 78 -20.57 -0.91 -9.53
N ARG A 79 -19.42 -0.96 -8.81
CA ARG A 79 -19.11 -0.07 -7.69
C ARG A 79 -17.63 -0.11 -7.32
N LEU A 80 -17.22 0.79 -6.44
CA LEU A 80 -15.92 0.74 -5.76
C LEU A 80 -16.13 0.98 -4.26
N ASP A 81 -15.70 0.04 -3.41
CA ASP A 81 -15.80 0.12 -1.95
C ASP A 81 -14.48 0.42 -1.27
N GLY A 82 -13.38 0.03 -1.88
CA GLY A 82 -12.07 0.22 -1.27
C GLY A 82 -10.92 0.31 -2.25
N MET A 83 -9.83 0.94 -1.80
CA MET A 83 -8.56 0.95 -2.52
C MET A 83 -7.41 0.83 -1.54
N HIS A 84 -6.54 -0.16 -1.77
CA HIS A 84 -5.26 -0.27 -1.06
C HIS A 84 -4.13 0.16 -2.00
N VAL A 85 -3.50 1.29 -1.69
CA VAL A 85 -2.37 1.81 -2.46
C VAL A 85 -1.08 1.31 -1.83
N ASN A 86 -0.37 0.44 -2.54
CA ASN A 86 0.78 -0.32 -2.03
C ASN A 86 2.03 -0.21 -2.91
N PHE A 87 1.94 0.36 -4.11
CA PHE A 87 3.13 0.57 -4.94
C PHE A 87 4.11 1.55 -4.30
N THR A 88 5.38 1.42 -4.63
CA THR A 88 6.43 2.33 -4.14
C THR A 88 7.63 2.32 -5.08
N ASN A 89 8.27 3.46 -5.19
CA ASN A 89 9.62 3.61 -5.70
C ASN A 89 10.56 3.87 -4.51
N ALA A 90 11.65 3.19 -4.46
CA ALA A 90 12.70 3.34 -3.44
C ALA A 90 14.08 3.49 -4.12
N ALA A 91 14.15 4.30 -5.18
CA ALA A 91 15.37 4.50 -5.97
C ALA A 91 16.55 5.00 -5.13
N ASP A 92 16.27 5.72 -4.03
CA ASP A 92 17.28 6.18 -3.08
C ASP A 92 17.65 5.15 -2.00
N ALA A 93 17.04 3.97 -1.99
CA ALA A 93 17.24 2.97 -0.92
C ALA A 93 18.67 2.42 -0.88
N TYR A 94 19.36 2.43 -2.00
CA TYR A 94 20.70 1.88 -2.17
C TYR A 94 21.76 2.94 -2.44
N LEU A 95 21.37 4.21 -2.43
CA LEU A 95 22.32 5.29 -2.60
C LEU A 95 23.12 5.48 -1.31
N PRO A 96 24.45 5.56 -1.39
CA PRO A 96 25.27 5.88 -0.23
C PRO A 96 25.08 7.33 0.19
N GLY A 97 25.27 7.59 1.48
CA GLY A 97 25.23 8.95 2.02
C GLY A 97 23.87 9.37 2.57
N GLY A 98 23.77 10.65 2.84
CA GLY A 98 22.59 11.31 3.41
C GLY A 98 22.00 12.37 2.50
N VAL A 99 21.39 13.40 3.08
CA VAL A 99 20.75 14.48 2.32
C VAL A 99 21.74 15.29 1.48
N VAL A 100 23.01 15.33 1.88
CA VAL A 100 24.05 16.11 1.17
C VAL A 100 24.42 15.46 -0.16
N GLU A 101 24.46 14.14 -0.21
CA GLU A 101 24.84 13.35 -1.37
C GLU A 101 23.65 12.91 -2.23
N LEU A 102 22.41 13.25 -1.83
CA LEU A 102 21.21 12.82 -2.53
C LEU A 102 21.08 13.45 -3.93
N PRO A 103 21.07 12.67 -5.02
CA PRO A 103 20.76 13.19 -6.35
C PRO A 103 19.31 13.67 -6.40
N LEU A 104 19.08 14.89 -6.88
CA LEU A 104 17.73 15.46 -6.94
C LEU A 104 16.83 14.70 -7.92
N GLU A 105 17.38 14.12 -8.96
CA GLU A 105 16.64 13.26 -9.91
C GLU A 105 16.07 12.02 -9.23
N ALA A 106 16.80 11.41 -8.30
CA ALA A 106 16.30 10.29 -7.50
C ALA A 106 15.21 10.74 -6.52
N PHE A 107 15.39 11.92 -5.91
CA PHE A 107 14.36 12.55 -5.08
C PHE A 107 13.08 12.80 -5.87
N ASP A 108 13.17 13.45 -7.03
CA ASP A 108 12.02 13.80 -7.87
C ASP A 108 11.26 12.56 -8.32
N GLU A 109 11.96 11.49 -8.69
CA GLU A 109 11.33 10.25 -9.12
C GLU A 109 10.61 9.54 -7.96
N VAL A 110 11.19 9.48 -6.77
CA VAL A 110 10.53 8.93 -5.58
C VAL A 110 9.27 9.75 -5.23
N MET A 111 9.36 11.08 -5.25
CA MET A 111 8.21 11.95 -4.97
C MET A 111 7.14 11.85 -6.06
N ARG A 112 7.52 11.70 -7.33
CA ARG A 112 6.60 11.49 -8.45
C ARG A 112 5.76 10.22 -8.25
N VAL A 113 6.40 9.12 -7.93
CA VAL A 113 5.71 7.83 -7.75
C VAL A 113 4.96 7.79 -6.42
N ASN A 114 5.65 7.99 -5.31
CA ASN A 114 5.08 7.73 -3.98
C ASN A 114 4.12 8.82 -3.52
N THR A 115 4.44 10.10 -3.78
CA THR A 115 3.61 11.20 -3.28
C THR A 115 2.53 11.58 -4.29
N ARG A 116 2.93 11.93 -5.52
CA ARG A 116 1.97 12.32 -6.56
C ARG A 116 1.07 11.16 -6.96
N GLY A 117 1.60 9.95 -7.08
CA GLY A 117 0.83 8.76 -7.43
C GLY A 117 -0.28 8.44 -6.41
N PHE A 118 -0.01 8.57 -5.12
CA PHE A 118 -1.02 8.39 -4.06
C PHE A 118 -2.11 9.45 -4.11
N VAL A 119 -1.77 10.70 -4.46
CA VAL A 119 -2.77 11.76 -4.71
C VAL A 119 -3.64 11.40 -5.90
N ILE A 120 -3.06 10.91 -7.00
CA ILE A 120 -3.81 10.48 -8.19
C ILE A 120 -4.77 9.34 -7.85
N CYS A 121 -4.31 8.32 -7.12
CA CYS A 121 -5.17 7.22 -6.66
C CYS A 121 -6.37 7.73 -5.86
N ALA A 122 -6.15 8.59 -4.88
CA ALA A 122 -7.22 9.16 -4.08
C ALA A 122 -8.18 10.02 -4.91
N LYS A 123 -7.65 10.83 -5.84
CA LYS A 123 -8.43 11.70 -6.72
C LYS A 123 -9.46 10.91 -7.54
N HIS A 124 -9.06 9.77 -8.09
CA HIS A 124 -9.92 8.95 -8.95
C HIS A 124 -10.80 7.96 -8.18
N ALA A 125 -10.34 7.45 -7.02
CA ALA A 125 -11.10 6.47 -6.24
C ALA A 125 -12.25 7.10 -5.42
N ILE A 126 -12.07 8.32 -4.90
CA ILE A 126 -13.03 8.95 -4.00
C ILE A 126 -14.40 9.21 -4.65
N PRO A 127 -14.52 9.74 -5.89
CA PRO A 127 -15.82 10.00 -6.49
C PRO A 127 -16.71 8.76 -6.59
N PRO A 128 -16.31 7.64 -7.22
CA PRO A 128 -17.15 6.45 -7.31
C PRO A 128 -17.42 5.80 -5.94
N MET A 129 -16.53 5.91 -4.96
CA MET A 129 -16.81 5.47 -3.58
C MET A 129 -17.95 6.30 -2.95
N ILE A 130 -17.98 7.61 -3.16
CA ILE A 130 -19.08 8.47 -2.67
C ILE A 130 -20.40 8.07 -3.35
N GLU A 131 -20.39 7.81 -4.65
CA GLU A 131 -21.55 7.34 -5.41
C GLU A 131 -22.05 5.97 -4.91
N ALA A 132 -21.14 5.11 -4.46
CA ALA A 132 -21.47 3.81 -3.86
C ALA A 132 -21.98 3.91 -2.40
N GLY A 133 -22.04 5.12 -1.83
CA GLY A 133 -22.50 5.37 -0.46
C GLY A 133 -21.40 5.43 0.60
N GLY A 134 -20.14 5.43 0.20
CA GLY A 134 -18.96 5.46 1.07
C GLY A 134 -17.89 4.47 0.65
N GLY A 135 -16.73 4.52 1.31
CA GLY A 135 -15.62 3.63 0.99
C GLY A 135 -14.43 3.76 1.95
N SER A 136 -13.41 2.96 1.72
CA SER A 136 -12.20 2.96 2.55
C SER A 136 -10.94 2.98 1.70
N ILE A 137 -10.03 3.90 1.99
CA ILE A 137 -8.70 3.96 1.38
C ILE A 137 -7.67 3.56 2.44
N VAL A 138 -6.78 2.64 2.07
CA VAL A 138 -5.65 2.23 2.89
C VAL A 138 -4.35 2.51 2.13
N PHE A 139 -3.40 3.16 2.79
CA PHE A 139 -2.06 3.40 2.27
C PHE A 139 -1.05 2.49 2.97
N THR A 140 -0.23 1.78 2.21
CA THR A 140 0.99 1.16 2.73
C THR A 140 2.07 2.23 2.86
N ALA A 141 2.16 2.82 4.06
CA ALA A 141 3.22 3.74 4.42
C ALA A 141 4.51 2.97 4.82
N SER A 142 5.20 3.41 5.84
CA SER A 142 6.37 2.77 6.45
C SER A 142 6.60 3.34 7.84
N ILE A 143 7.28 2.59 8.71
CA ILE A 143 7.81 3.15 9.96
C ILE A 143 8.82 4.28 9.69
N ASP A 144 9.44 4.32 8.52
CA ASP A 144 10.34 5.41 8.12
C ASP A 144 9.61 6.77 7.99
N ALA A 145 8.28 6.77 7.89
CA ALA A 145 7.48 8.00 7.91
C ALA A 145 7.64 8.83 9.21
N TYR A 146 8.11 8.21 10.28
CA TYR A 146 8.29 8.86 11.59
C TYR A 146 9.55 8.42 12.35
N ASN A 147 10.32 7.48 11.80
CA ASN A 147 11.66 7.20 12.29
C ASN A 147 12.68 8.12 11.61
N GLY A 148 13.72 8.49 12.32
CA GLY A 148 14.90 9.12 11.72
C GLY A 148 15.71 8.06 10.95
N ALA A 149 15.43 7.86 9.69
CA ALA A 149 16.24 6.99 8.84
C ALA A 149 17.58 7.67 8.51
N SER A 150 18.70 6.95 8.60
CA SER A 150 20.04 7.47 8.25
C SER A 150 20.28 7.50 6.74
N THR A 151 19.49 6.76 5.98
CA THR A 151 19.50 6.68 4.51
C THR A 151 18.06 6.80 4.00
N ARG A 152 17.84 6.78 2.69
CA ARG A 152 16.49 6.78 2.08
C ARG A 152 15.66 8.03 2.41
N VAL A 153 16.28 9.19 2.30
CA VAL A 153 15.66 10.49 2.65
C VAL A 153 14.36 10.72 1.88
N SER A 154 14.39 10.55 0.54
CA SER A 154 13.23 10.76 -0.33
C SER A 154 12.11 9.79 0.01
N TYR A 155 12.45 8.52 0.20
CA TYR A 155 11.48 7.50 0.59
C TYR A 155 10.80 7.86 1.93
N ALA A 156 11.58 8.17 2.97
CA ALA A 156 11.04 8.54 4.28
C ALA A 156 10.12 9.78 4.19
N MET A 157 10.54 10.82 3.43
CA MET A 157 9.73 12.00 3.18
C MET A 157 8.43 11.67 2.44
N SER A 158 8.49 10.83 1.40
CA SER A 158 7.30 10.41 0.66
C SER A 158 6.30 9.66 1.57
N LYS A 159 6.79 8.75 2.42
CA LYS A 159 5.96 8.00 3.36
C LYS A 159 5.33 8.90 4.44
N ALA A 160 6.01 9.95 4.87
CA ALA A 160 5.44 10.97 5.74
C ALA A 160 4.36 11.82 5.02
N ALA A 161 4.56 12.15 3.76
CA ALA A 161 3.58 12.86 2.93
C ALA A 161 2.28 12.04 2.74
N GLU A 162 2.38 10.71 2.58
CA GLU A 162 1.22 9.82 2.53
C GLU A 162 0.35 9.91 3.80
N LEU A 163 0.97 10.04 4.99
CA LEU A 163 0.23 10.21 6.24
C LEU A 163 -0.51 11.55 6.31
N ALA A 164 0.06 12.60 5.72
CA ALA A 164 -0.61 13.89 5.62
C ALA A 164 -1.81 13.83 4.67
N LEU A 165 -1.66 13.19 3.51
CA LEU A 165 -2.74 12.95 2.55
C LEU A 165 -3.87 12.13 3.18
N MET A 166 -3.55 11.05 3.86
CA MET A 166 -4.51 10.18 4.55
C MET A 166 -5.38 10.98 5.53
N ARG A 167 -4.76 11.79 6.41
CA ARG A 167 -5.48 12.65 7.35
C ARG A 167 -6.37 13.69 6.65
N HIS A 168 -5.89 14.27 5.54
CA HIS A 168 -6.69 15.18 4.73
C HIS A 168 -7.94 14.49 4.18
N ILE A 169 -7.79 13.29 3.60
CA ILE A 169 -8.90 12.52 3.05
C ILE A 169 -9.93 12.20 4.13
N ALA A 170 -9.49 11.65 5.26
CA ALA A 170 -10.36 11.31 6.38
C ALA A 170 -11.17 12.53 6.87
N ARG A 171 -10.51 13.69 7.04
CA ARG A 171 -11.17 14.92 7.49
C ARG A 171 -12.12 15.50 6.45
N ARG A 172 -11.71 15.56 5.18
CA ARG A 172 -12.45 16.25 4.11
C ARG A 172 -13.64 15.44 3.62
N TYR A 173 -13.47 14.12 3.49
CA TYR A 173 -14.44 13.23 2.88
C TYR A 173 -15.13 12.29 3.88
N GLY A 174 -14.74 12.29 5.16
CA GLY A 174 -15.42 11.55 6.22
C GLY A 174 -16.91 11.83 6.29
N PRO A 175 -17.38 13.10 6.22
CA PRO A 175 -18.81 13.41 6.17
C PRO A 175 -19.56 12.80 4.96
N LYS A 176 -18.83 12.32 3.95
CA LYS A 176 -19.37 11.62 2.77
C LYS A 176 -19.17 10.11 2.84
N GLY A 177 -18.87 9.56 4.03
CA GLY A 177 -18.69 8.13 4.24
C GLY A 177 -17.31 7.58 3.83
N ILE A 178 -16.31 8.41 3.53
CA ILE A 178 -14.97 7.95 3.17
C ILE A 178 -14.08 7.85 4.41
N ARG A 179 -13.55 6.66 4.66
CA ARG A 179 -12.50 6.42 5.65
C ARG A 179 -11.14 6.39 4.96
N ALA A 180 -10.12 6.85 5.64
CA ALA A 180 -8.75 6.73 5.15
C ALA A 180 -7.82 6.39 6.33
N ASN A 181 -6.98 5.37 6.14
CA ASN A 181 -6.01 4.92 7.14
C ASN A 181 -4.68 4.58 6.45
N ALA A 182 -3.64 4.47 7.24
CA ALA A 182 -2.32 4.03 6.78
C ALA A 182 -1.83 2.86 7.64
N ILE A 183 -1.22 1.88 6.99
CA ILE A 183 -0.45 0.83 7.64
C ILE A 183 1.02 1.23 7.52
N ALA A 184 1.77 1.17 8.61
CA ALA A 184 3.20 1.44 8.62
C ALA A 184 3.97 0.14 8.93
N PRO A 185 4.36 -0.63 7.90
CA PRO A 185 5.14 -1.84 8.10
C PRO A 185 6.57 -1.53 8.59
N GLY A 186 7.10 -2.43 9.40
CA GLY A 186 8.54 -2.57 9.59
C GLY A 186 9.16 -3.43 8.49
N LEU A 187 10.14 -4.27 8.85
CA LEU A 187 10.69 -5.24 7.91
C LEU A 187 9.68 -6.39 7.69
N ILE A 188 9.12 -6.45 6.49
CA ILE A 188 8.22 -7.51 6.05
C ILE A 188 8.96 -8.42 5.09
N TRP A 189 9.25 -9.65 5.54
CA TRP A 189 9.96 -10.63 4.74
C TRP A 189 9.05 -11.20 3.65
N HIS A 190 9.48 -11.15 2.40
CA HIS A 190 8.72 -11.63 1.26
C HIS A 190 9.64 -12.21 0.17
N TYR A 191 9.08 -12.84 -0.84
CA TYR A 191 9.80 -13.61 -1.88
C TYR A 191 10.83 -12.81 -2.70
N LYS A 192 10.76 -11.48 -2.68
CA LYS A 192 11.77 -10.61 -3.33
C LYS A 192 13.00 -10.35 -2.43
N PHE A 193 12.94 -10.75 -1.16
CA PHE A 193 14.08 -10.67 -0.26
C PHE A 193 14.78 -12.03 -0.24
N ASP A 194 15.87 -12.14 -0.97
CA ASP A 194 16.86 -13.18 -0.77
C ASP A 194 18.02 -12.63 0.09
N ASP A 195 18.86 -13.53 0.58
CA ASP A 195 19.98 -13.17 1.45
C ASP A 195 21.02 -12.26 0.77
N GLN A 196 20.97 -12.12 -0.57
CA GLN A 196 21.90 -11.28 -1.35
C GLN A 196 21.39 -9.84 -1.53
N TRP A 197 20.09 -9.61 -1.34
CA TRP A 197 19.46 -8.33 -1.60
C TRP A 197 19.51 -7.35 -0.42
N MET A 198 19.63 -7.87 0.81
CA MET A 198 19.69 -7.04 2.01
C MET A 198 21.15 -6.61 2.29
N PRO A 199 21.39 -5.32 2.53
CA PRO A 199 22.70 -4.87 2.99
C PRO A 199 23.14 -5.62 4.25
N GLU A 200 24.42 -5.93 4.35
CA GLU A 200 24.99 -6.62 5.49
C GLU A 200 24.61 -5.92 6.81
N GLY A 201 24.22 -6.69 7.80
CA GLY A 201 23.86 -6.20 9.13
C GLY A 201 22.45 -5.61 9.26
N VAL A 202 21.70 -5.36 8.17
CA VAL A 202 20.33 -4.80 8.25
C VAL A 202 19.37 -5.77 8.94
N VAL A 203 19.50 -7.05 8.64
CA VAL A 203 18.66 -8.12 9.23
C VAL A 203 18.89 -8.19 10.75
N GLU A 204 20.15 -8.23 11.19
CA GLU A 204 20.53 -8.30 12.60
C GLU A 204 20.13 -7.03 13.35
N GLN A 205 20.36 -5.86 12.78
CA GLN A 205 19.97 -4.57 13.38
C GLN A 205 18.46 -4.48 13.53
N THR A 206 17.69 -4.90 12.52
CA THR A 206 16.22 -4.90 12.60
C THR A 206 15.75 -5.89 13.65
N ARG A 207 16.30 -7.10 13.70
CA ARG A 207 15.98 -8.10 14.72
C ARG A 207 16.35 -7.62 16.12
N ALA A 208 17.46 -6.91 16.29
CA ALA A 208 17.85 -6.33 17.57
C ALA A 208 16.82 -5.32 18.08
N ARG A 209 16.27 -4.46 17.21
CA ARG A 209 15.24 -3.47 17.54
C ARG A 209 13.85 -4.03 17.74
N GLN A 210 13.51 -5.14 17.06
CA GLN A 210 12.20 -5.77 17.09
C GLN A 210 11.92 -6.37 18.48
N MET A 211 10.72 -6.23 19.02
CA MET A 211 10.33 -6.87 20.29
C MET A 211 9.88 -8.32 20.10
N LEU A 212 9.12 -8.59 19.04
CA LEU A 212 8.73 -9.93 18.68
C LEU A 212 9.88 -10.63 17.96
N LYS A 213 10.66 -11.46 18.68
CA LYS A 213 11.92 -12.05 18.20
C LYS A 213 11.75 -13.32 17.36
N SER A 214 10.58 -13.95 17.41
CA SER A 214 10.37 -15.29 16.82
C SER A 214 10.47 -15.33 15.30
N ARG A 215 10.09 -14.25 14.62
CA ARG A 215 10.14 -14.11 13.15
C ARG A 215 10.14 -12.64 12.74
N PHE A 216 10.39 -12.37 11.48
CA PHE A 216 10.05 -11.11 10.84
C PHE A 216 8.56 -11.06 10.47
N GLY A 217 8.05 -9.86 10.23
CA GLY A 217 6.73 -9.70 9.62
C GLY A 217 6.70 -10.38 8.24
N ASN A 218 5.52 -10.79 7.81
CA ASN A 218 5.27 -11.30 6.47
C ASN A 218 4.06 -10.57 5.83
N PRO A 219 3.80 -10.73 4.54
CA PRO A 219 2.71 -10.05 3.86
C PRO A 219 1.33 -10.25 4.50
N ASN A 220 1.06 -11.42 5.11
CA ASN A 220 -0.23 -11.69 5.76
C ASN A 220 -0.44 -10.84 7.02
N ASP A 221 0.63 -10.44 7.71
CA ASP A 221 0.50 -9.56 8.89
C ASP A 221 -0.06 -8.19 8.48
N VAL A 222 0.41 -7.65 7.35
CA VAL A 222 -0.09 -6.40 6.78
C VAL A 222 -1.49 -6.58 6.20
N ALA A 223 -1.71 -7.70 5.50
CA ALA A 223 -2.98 -8.01 4.84
C ALA A 223 -4.13 -8.20 5.83
N ALA A 224 -3.89 -8.79 7.00
CA ALA A 224 -4.89 -8.94 8.04
C ALA A 224 -5.42 -7.58 8.55
N LEU A 225 -4.52 -6.63 8.79
CA LEU A 225 -4.91 -5.27 9.16
C LEU A 225 -5.58 -4.54 8.00
N GLY A 226 -5.07 -4.70 6.77
CA GLY A 226 -5.68 -4.12 5.58
C GLY A 226 -7.12 -4.60 5.37
N ALA A 227 -7.39 -5.89 5.57
CA ALA A 227 -8.72 -6.47 5.48
C ALA A 227 -9.68 -5.87 6.53
N LEU A 228 -9.25 -5.74 7.79
CA LEU A 228 -10.00 -5.05 8.84
C LEU A 228 -10.34 -3.61 8.42
N LEU A 229 -9.35 -2.84 7.98
CA LEU A 229 -9.53 -1.42 7.64
C LEU A 229 -10.42 -1.19 6.41
N LEU A 230 -10.47 -2.16 5.49
CA LEU A 230 -11.32 -2.11 4.28
C LEU A 230 -12.72 -2.69 4.52
N SER A 231 -12.91 -3.50 5.55
CA SER A 231 -14.19 -4.13 5.88
C SER A 231 -15.09 -3.22 6.71
N ASP A 232 -16.32 -3.71 6.99
CA ASP A 232 -17.28 -3.05 7.88
C ASP A 232 -16.85 -3.16 9.36
N ASP A 233 -16.03 -4.15 9.72
CA ASP A 233 -15.46 -4.25 11.07
C ASP A 233 -14.57 -3.04 11.42
N GLY A 234 -13.94 -2.42 10.41
CA GLY A 234 -13.19 -1.17 10.53
C GLY A 234 -14.02 0.11 10.38
N SER A 235 -15.36 0.04 10.40
CA SER A 235 -16.26 1.16 10.06
C SER A 235 -16.09 2.40 10.94
N PHE A 236 -15.55 2.26 12.14
CA PHE A 236 -15.28 3.39 13.05
C PHE A 236 -13.79 3.75 13.18
N ILE A 237 -12.94 3.22 12.26
CA ILE A 237 -11.50 3.49 12.23
C ILE A 237 -11.19 4.38 11.04
N THR A 238 -10.74 5.61 11.29
CA THR A 238 -10.30 6.54 10.24
C THR A 238 -9.23 7.49 10.77
N ALA A 239 -8.43 8.06 9.88
CA ALA A 239 -7.29 8.95 10.17
C ALA A 239 -6.18 8.30 11.03
N GLN A 240 -6.11 6.98 11.08
CA GLN A 240 -5.13 6.27 11.88
C GLN A 240 -3.95 5.81 11.05
N THR A 241 -2.78 5.82 11.68
CA THR A 241 -1.58 5.14 11.19
C THR A 241 -1.24 4.03 12.17
N ILE A 242 -1.31 2.78 11.72
CA ILE A 242 -1.10 1.61 12.56
C ILE A 242 0.17 0.88 12.12
N SER A 243 1.11 0.72 13.06
CA SER A 243 2.36 0.01 12.80
C SER A 243 2.15 -1.51 12.79
N VAL A 244 2.77 -2.18 11.81
CA VAL A 244 2.90 -3.64 11.71
C VAL A 244 4.39 -3.94 11.62
N ASP A 245 5.09 -3.87 12.75
CA ASP A 245 6.56 -3.80 12.79
C ASP A 245 7.20 -4.67 13.89
N GLY A 246 6.41 -5.50 14.55
CA GLY A 246 6.89 -6.34 15.64
C GLY A 246 7.40 -5.57 16.87
N GLY A 247 6.96 -4.31 17.04
CA GLY A 247 7.36 -3.47 18.15
C GLY A 247 8.71 -2.76 17.95
N VAL A 248 9.12 -2.53 16.70
CA VAL A 248 10.31 -1.69 16.40
C VAL A 248 10.06 -0.24 16.79
N THR A 249 8.82 0.22 16.64
CA THR A 249 8.41 1.58 16.99
C THR A 249 7.28 1.57 18.01
N PHE A 250 7.31 2.53 18.92
CA PHE A 250 6.18 2.80 19.80
C PHE A 250 5.94 4.30 19.82
N ARG A 251 4.70 4.65 19.67
CA ARG A 251 4.23 6.03 19.74
C ARG A 251 3.21 6.13 20.85
N PRO A 252 3.19 7.25 21.60
CA PRO A 252 2.15 7.47 22.57
C PRO A 252 0.78 7.58 21.91
#